data_49c96a6012a96c587fc76bbb55225983
#
_entry.id   49c96a6012a96c587fc76bbb55225983
#
_cell.length_a   1.000
_cell.length_b   1.000
_cell.length_c   1.000
_cell.angle_alpha   90.00
_cell.angle_beta   90.00
_cell.angle_gamma   90.00
#
_symmetry.space_group_name_H-M   'P 1'
#
loop_
_entity.id
_entity.type
_entity.pdbx_description
1 polymer ?
#
loop_
_entity_poly.entity_id
_entity_poly.type
_entity_poly.pdbx_seq_one_letter_code
_entity_poly.pdbx_strand_id
1 'polypeptide(L)'
;MRFNILGNSVTGYKNLVRGSKSQDYIDYKEEDKYIICSVADGHSTPFFKHSLDGARFACKASIEVLSENFDMDIKKLKEKLINYEIQKKIESRWRSLVEEHYKKNYPNVFKIEYIKYSTTLLSVLITDSFILYLKLGEGGIVLKSKDEYKVVINTRNNLTVDSLGREGEYRHIMYSLEKIEENESISIALFTDGYSNAFKNKLDLFNSIESTLQEYNKSIFSRFRLVNTYVNYLNSISKNITHDDISIVFIV
;
A
#
# COMPACT_ATOMS: atom_id res chain seq x y z
N MET A 1 -0.22 -21.38 -4.81
CA MET A 1 -0.81 -20.40 -5.75
C MET A 1 0.32 -19.59 -6.39
N ARG A 2 0.31 -19.32 -7.69
CA ARG A 2 1.33 -18.46 -8.31
C ARG A 2 0.67 -17.16 -8.74
N PHE A 3 0.98 -16.08 -8.09
CA PHE A 3 0.62 -14.74 -8.52
C PHE A 3 1.83 -14.07 -9.20
N ASN A 4 1.55 -13.13 -10.06
CA ASN A 4 2.56 -12.23 -10.60
C ASN A 4 2.33 -10.84 -10.00
N ILE A 5 3.41 -10.13 -9.72
CA ILE A 5 3.37 -8.79 -9.14
C ILE A 5 3.82 -7.78 -10.19
N LEU A 6 2.99 -6.77 -10.43
CA LEU A 6 3.34 -5.60 -11.23
C LEU A 6 3.24 -4.36 -10.34
N GLY A 7 4.38 -3.85 -9.89
CA GLY A 7 4.47 -2.67 -9.03
C GLY A 7 5.17 -1.51 -9.74
N ASN A 8 4.61 -0.32 -9.65
CA ASN A 8 5.19 0.90 -10.18
C ASN A 8 4.94 2.09 -9.25
N SER A 9 5.96 2.95 -9.12
CA SER A 9 5.89 4.21 -8.38
C SER A 9 6.53 5.32 -9.22
N VAL A 10 5.89 6.48 -9.30
CA VAL A 10 6.39 7.66 -9.99
C VAL A 10 6.33 8.87 -9.09
N THR A 11 7.34 9.73 -9.23
CA THR A 11 7.38 11.01 -8.52
C THR A 11 6.36 11.98 -9.11
N GLY A 12 5.56 12.58 -8.25
CA GLY A 12 4.55 13.57 -8.60
C GLY A 12 5.12 14.76 -9.34
N TYR A 13 4.40 15.26 -10.33
CA TYR A 13 4.84 16.40 -11.11
C TYR A 13 5.18 17.63 -10.25
N LYS A 14 4.37 17.89 -9.20
CA LYS A 14 4.64 18.96 -8.21
C LYS A 14 5.98 18.79 -7.50
N ASN A 15 6.37 17.54 -7.18
CA ASN A 15 7.62 17.21 -6.52
C ASN A 15 8.80 17.29 -7.49
N LEU A 16 8.63 16.84 -8.74
CA LEU A 16 9.64 16.99 -9.79
C LEU A 16 10.00 18.47 -10.03
N VAL A 17 9.00 19.34 -10.14
CA VAL A 17 9.21 20.79 -10.32
C VAL A 17 9.96 21.42 -9.14
N ARG A 18 9.75 20.89 -7.93
CA ARG A 18 10.44 21.36 -6.70
C ARG A 18 11.81 20.71 -6.50
N GLY A 19 12.22 19.78 -7.34
CA GLY A 19 13.44 18.99 -7.15
C GLY A 19 13.36 18.02 -5.95
N SER A 20 12.15 17.67 -5.51
CA SER A 20 11.91 16.76 -4.40
C SER A 20 11.72 15.32 -4.91
N LYS A 21 11.99 14.35 -4.03
CA LYS A 21 11.70 12.93 -4.31
C LYS A 21 10.25 12.61 -4.04
N SER A 22 9.75 11.49 -4.59
CA SER A 22 8.50 10.89 -4.18
C SER A 22 8.51 10.59 -2.67
N GLN A 23 7.38 10.77 -2.02
CA GLN A 23 7.15 10.33 -0.65
C GLN A 23 6.43 8.99 -0.59
N ASP A 24 5.96 8.47 -1.71
CA ASP A 24 5.38 7.13 -1.82
C ASP A 24 6.43 6.04 -1.76
N TYR A 25 6.03 4.89 -1.27
CA TYR A 25 6.85 3.67 -1.29
C TYR A 25 5.99 2.44 -1.54
N ILE A 26 6.55 1.49 -2.28
CA ILE A 26 6.00 0.15 -2.48
C ILE A 26 7.03 -0.89 -2.08
N ASP A 27 6.57 -1.98 -1.50
CA ASP A 27 7.41 -3.12 -1.19
C ASP A 27 6.58 -4.41 -1.22
N TYR A 28 7.21 -5.54 -1.48
CA TYR A 28 6.55 -6.82 -1.47
C TYR A 28 7.49 -7.95 -1.07
N LYS A 29 6.90 -9.03 -0.61
CA LYS A 29 7.58 -10.28 -0.31
C LYS A 29 6.79 -11.44 -0.90
N GLU A 30 7.45 -12.26 -1.68
CA GLU A 30 6.91 -13.47 -2.27
C GLU A 30 7.66 -14.68 -1.72
N GLU A 31 6.92 -15.65 -1.22
CA GLU A 31 7.41 -16.93 -0.73
C GLU A 31 6.49 -18.05 -1.27
N ASP A 32 6.91 -19.29 -1.14
CA ASP A 32 6.15 -20.43 -1.69
C ASP A 32 4.69 -20.51 -1.19
N LYS A 33 4.42 -20.04 0.03
CA LYS A 33 3.12 -20.18 0.71
C LYS A 33 2.36 -18.89 0.86
N TYR A 34 2.96 -17.74 0.57
CA TYR A 34 2.30 -16.46 0.74
C TYR A 34 2.91 -15.35 -0.11
N ILE A 35 2.11 -14.36 -0.36
CA ILE A 35 2.55 -13.07 -0.93
C ILE A 35 2.08 -11.96 -0.01
N ILE A 36 2.94 -10.99 0.22
CA ILE A 36 2.61 -9.75 0.91
C ILE A 36 3.00 -8.59 0.00
N CYS A 37 2.05 -7.68 -0.25
CA CYS A 37 2.32 -6.42 -0.93
C CYS A 37 1.91 -5.27 -0.02
N SER A 38 2.72 -4.22 0.02
CA SER A 38 2.48 -3.01 0.81
C SER A 38 2.75 -1.77 0.00
N VAL A 39 1.88 -0.76 0.18
CA VAL A 39 1.97 0.57 -0.43
C VAL A 39 1.75 1.60 0.67
N ALA A 40 2.55 2.65 0.68
CA ALA A 40 2.45 3.72 1.66
C ALA A 40 2.71 5.08 1.00
N ASP A 41 1.95 6.08 1.44
CA ASP A 41 2.05 7.48 1.00
C ASP A 41 2.51 8.34 2.18
N GLY A 42 3.67 8.93 2.06
CA GLY A 42 4.22 9.86 3.04
C GLY A 42 3.77 11.30 2.75
N HIS A 43 3.37 12.03 3.79
CA HIS A 43 2.89 13.40 3.62
C HIS A 43 3.93 14.34 2.97
N SER A 44 3.53 15.10 1.95
CA SER A 44 4.41 15.88 1.07
C SER A 44 4.71 17.32 1.53
N THR A 45 4.25 17.75 2.73
CA THR A 45 4.56 19.10 3.20
C THR A 45 5.95 19.19 3.84
N PRO A 46 6.64 20.36 3.82
CA PRO A 46 7.98 20.51 4.40
C PRO A 46 8.10 20.16 5.89
N PHE A 47 7.00 20.12 6.60
CA PHE A 47 6.96 19.69 7.99
C PHE A 47 7.31 18.19 8.15
N PHE A 48 6.88 17.34 7.21
CA PHE A 48 7.09 15.89 7.24
C PHE A 48 8.39 15.49 6.54
N LYS A 49 9.51 15.97 7.05
CA LYS A 49 10.85 15.87 6.40
C LYS A 49 11.32 14.45 6.11
N HIS A 50 10.76 13.46 6.82
CA HIS A 50 11.18 12.06 6.76
C HIS A 50 10.05 11.13 6.33
N SER A 51 9.01 11.68 5.67
CA SER A 51 7.83 10.90 5.29
C SER A 51 8.15 9.75 4.32
N LEU A 52 9.09 9.93 3.38
CA LEU A 52 9.57 8.83 2.52
C LEU A 52 10.20 7.69 3.35
N ASP A 53 11.04 8.02 4.33
CA ASP A 53 11.57 6.98 5.25
C ASP A 53 10.45 6.36 6.07
N GLY A 54 9.48 7.17 6.50
CA GLY A 54 8.27 6.72 7.19
C GLY A 54 7.47 5.73 6.36
N ALA A 55 7.23 6.02 5.06
CA ALA A 55 6.53 5.15 4.12
C ALA A 55 7.30 3.82 3.91
N ARG A 56 8.61 3.91 3.71
CA ARG A 56 9.48 2.72 3.61
C ARG A 56 9.42 1.85 4.86
N PHE A 57 9.46 2.45 6.04
CA PHE A 57 9.37 1.72 7.30
C PHE A 57 7.98 1.14 7.56
N ALA A 58 6.91 1.79 7.09
CA ALA A 58 5.55 1.26 7.18
C ALA A 58 5.39 -0.01 6.33
N CYS A 59 5.82 0.00 5.09
CA CYS A 59 5.82 -1.18 4.24
C CYS A 59 6.66 -2.31 4.87
N LYS A 60 7.89 -2.01 5.30
CA LYS A 60 8.77 -3.00 5.94
C LYS A 60 8.16 -3.59 7.21
N ALA A 61 7.64 -2.76 8.12
CA ALA A 61 7.02 -3.21 9.35
C ALA A 61 5.80 -4.10 9.09
N SER A 62 4.97 -3.72 8.12
CA SER A 62 3.81 -4.53 7.71
C SER A 62 4.24 -5.89 7.16
N ILE A 63 5.19 -5.92 6.24
CA ILE A 63 5.69 -7.18 5.65
C ILE A 63 6.28 -8.09 6.72
N GLU A 64 7.11 -7.57 7.63
CA GLU A 64 7.71 -8.36 8.71
C GLU A 64 6.64 -8.96 9.62
N VAL A 65 5.68 -8.14 10.09
CA VAL A 65 4.62 -8.62 11.01
C VAL A 65 3.67 -9.58 10.32
N LEU A 66 3.29 -9.33 9.07
CA LEU A 66 2.41 -10.23 8.32
C LEU A 66 3.11 -11.55 7.98
N SER A 67 4.41 -11.53 7.70
CA SER A 67 5.22 -12.74 7.50
C SER A 67 5.28 -13.65 8.73
N GLU A 68 5.14 -13.11 9.94
CA GLU A 68 5.08 -13.90 11.18
C GLU A 68 3.72 -14.58 11.41
N ASN A 69 2.70 -14.23 10.61
CA ASN A 69 1.31 -14.62 10.85
C ASN A 69 0.66 -15.33 9.64
N PHE A 70 1.42 -15.64 8.56
CA PHE A 70 0.86 -16.18 7.32
C PHE A 70 0.24 -17.58 7.46
N ASP A 71 0.75 -18.41 8.36
CA ASP A 71 0.32 -19.79 8.61
C ASP A 71 -0.67 -19.93 9.79
N MET A 72 -1.14 -18.78 10.30
CA MET A 72 -2.05 -18.76 11.44
C MET A 72 -3.44 -19.25 11.05
N ASP A 73 -4.07 -20.00 11.94
CA ASP A 73 -5.50 -20.33 11.81
C ASP A 73 -6.34 -19.05 11.70
N ILE A 74 -7.29 -19.04 10.76
CA ILE A 74 -8.09 -17.83 10.44
C ILE A 74 -8.92 -17.31 11.64
N LYS A 75 -9.35 -18.18 12.56
CA LYS A 75 -10.10 -17.76 13.76
C LYS A 75 -9.17 -17.04 14.73
N LYS A 76 -7.98 -17.61 14.97
CA LYS A 76 -6.93 -16.96 15.81
C LYS A 76 -6.48 -15.65 15.20
N LEU A 77 -6.27 -15.60 13.88
CA LEU A 77 -5.91 -14.37 13.19
C LEU A 77 -6.99 -13.30 13.37
N LYS A 78 -8.28 -13.67 13.22
CA LYS A 78 -9.41 -12.78 13.43
C LYS A 78 -9.48 -12.26 14.87
N GLU A 79 -9.24 -13.11 15.87
CA GLU A 79 -9.17 -12.69 17.28
C GLU A 79 -8.06 -11.66 17.52
N LYS A 80 -6.86 -11.89 16.98
CA LYS A 80 -5.75 -10.94 17.06
C LYS A 80 -6.05 -9.60 16.39
N LEU A 81 -6.75 -9.63 15.24
CA LEU A 81 -7.16 -8.41 14.55
C LEU A 81 -8.21 -7.62 15.35
N ILE A 82 -9.20 -8.29 15.93
CA ILE A 82 -10.22 -7.67 16.80
C ILE A 82 -9.58 -7.02 18.04
N ASN A 83 -8.57 -7.68 18.61
CA ASN A 83 -7.83 -7.19 19.78
C ASN A 83 -6.71 -6.20 19.43
N TYR A 84 -6.59 -5.80 18.18
CA TYR A 84 -5.56 -4.90 17.65
C TYR A 84 -4.10 -5.40 17.83
N GLU A 85 -3.88 -6.70 18.04
CA GLU A 85 -2.53 -7.22 18.27
C GLU A 85 -1.62 -7.08 17.05
N ILE A 86 -2.15 -7.40 15.85
CA ILE A 86 -1.43 -7.25 14.58
C ILE A 86 -1.14 -5.79 14.30
N GLN A 87 -2.15 -4.93 14.39
CA GLN A 87 -2.05 -3.50 14.14
C GLN A 87 -1.05 -2.83 15.09
N LYS A 88 -1.11 -3.18 16.38
CA LYS A 88 -0.19 -2.67 17.41
C LYS A 88 1.26 -3.12 17.16
N LYS A 89 1.46 -4.36 16.72
CA LYS A 89 2.79 -4.85 16.34
C LYS A 89 3.36 -4.08 15.15
N ILE A 90 2.53 -3.77 14.13
CA ILE A 90 2.94 -2.97 12.96
C ILE A 90 3.38 -1.57 13.42
N GLU A 91 2.57 -0.86 14.22
CA GLU A 91 2.94 0.47 14.73
C GLU A 91 4.23 0.39 15.58
N SER A 92 4.34 -0.58 16.47
CA SER A 92 5.52 -0.76 17.33
C SER A 92 6.78 -1.02 16.49
N ARG A 93 6.70 -1.88 15.47
CA ARG A 93 7.82 -2.18 14.59
C ARG A 93 8.20 -0.96 13.74
N TRP A 94 7.23 -0.24 13.21
CA TRP A 94 7.45 1.02 12.50
C TRP A 94 8.19 2.03 13.39
N ARG A 95 7.75 2.19 14.65
CA ARG A 95 8.42 3.08 15.62
C ARG A 95 9.87 2.68 15.87
N SER A 96 10.14 1.39 16.04
CA SER A 96 11.52 0.89 16.21
C SER A 96 12.40 1.25 15.01
N LEU A 97 11.91 1.09 13.78
CA LEU A 97 12.64 1.45 12.56
C LEU A 97 12.91 2.97 12.48
N VAL A 98 11.92 3.79 12.86
CA VAL A 98 12.09 5.24 12.97
C VAL A 98 13.16 5.60 14.00
N GLU A 99 13.15 4.94 15.16
CA GLU A 99 14.16 5.16 16.21
C GLU A 99 15.57 4.81 15.75
N GLU A 100 15.72 3.65 15.10
CA GLU A 100 17.01 3.20 14.55
C GLU A 100 17.54 4.24 13.54
N HIS A 101 16.68 4.67 12.61
CA HIS A 101 17.02 5.68 11.62
C HIS A 101 17.36 7.02 12.27
N TYR A 102 16.57 7.46 13.23
CA TYR A 102 16.75 8.74 13.91
C TYR A 102 18.06 8.77 14.70
N LYS A 103 18.34 7.75 15.50
CA LYS A 103 19.59 7.62 16.28
C LYS A 103 20.83 7.62 15.37
N LYS A 104 20.74 6.96 14.21
CA LYS A 104 21.84 6.91 13.23
C LYS A 104 22.14 8.26 12.61
N ASN A 105 21.11 9.04 12.25
CA ASN A 105 21.26 10.27 11.47
C ASN A 105 21.30 11.54 12.33
N TYR A 106 20.80 11.46 13.57
CA TYR A 106 20.68 12.59 14.50
C TYR A 106 21.15 12.24 15.92
N PRO A 107 22.43 11.81 16.11
CA PRO A 107 22.91 11.24 17.39
C PRO A 107 22.86 12.22 18.55
N ASN A 108 22.81 13.53 18.30
CA ASN A 108 22.80 14.59 19.32
C ASN A 108 21.39 15.09 19.66
N VAL A 109 20.33 14.49 19.10
CA VAL A 109 18.95 14.90 19.35
C VAL A 109 18.26 13.89 20.25
N PHE A 110 17.84 14.35 21.44
CA PHE A 110 17.27 13.47 22.48
C PHE A 110 15.80 13.13 22.30
N LYS A 111 15.06 13.91 21.50
CA LYS A 111 13.62 13.71 21.31
C LYS A 111 13.28 13.35 19.87
N ILE A 112 12.73 12.17 19.68
CA ILE A 112 12.29 11.69 18.37
C ILE A 112 10.93 12.30 18.04
N GLU A 113 10.82 12.91 16.87
CA GLU A 113 9.58 13.49 16.36
C GLU A 113 8.97 12.54 15.32
N TYR A 114 8.28 11.48 15.79
CA TYR A 114 7.66 10.48 14.94
C TYR A 114 6.71 11.07 13.88
N ILE A 115 6.05 12.17 14.23
CA ILE A 115 5.12 12.88 13.32
C ILE A 115 5.81 13.32 12.02
N LYS A 116 7.12 13.56 12.01
CA LYS A 116 7.87 13.91 10.80
C LYS A 116 8.03 12.76 9.81
N TYR A 117 7.73 11.54 10.25
CA TYR A 117 7.74 10.32 9.46
C TYR A 117 6.32 9.87 9.08
N SER A 118 5.31 10.73 9.27
CA SER A 118 3.91 10.35 9.03
C SER A 118 3.66 9.82 7.62
N THR A 119 2.91 8.73 7.57
CA THR A 119 2.59 8.00 6.34
C THR A 119 1.30 7.21 6.48
N THR A 120 0.62 7.00 5.38
CA THR A 120 -0.47 6.01 5.25
C THR A 120 0.11 4.60 5.16
N LEU A 121 -0.76 3.58 5.12
CA LEU A 121 -0.36 2.18 4.88
C LEU A 121 -1.51 1.38 4.28
N LEU A 122 -1.24 0.73 3.16
CA LEU A 122 -2.08 -0.30 2.56
C LEU A 122 -1.27 -1.59 2.49
N SER A 123 -1.84 -2.71 2.91
CA SER A 123 -1.16 -4.00 2.81
C SER A 123 -2.13 -5.13 2.53
N VAL A 124 -1.65 -6.11 1.79
CA VAL A 124 -2.37 -7.36 1.51
C VAL A 124 -1.46 -8.54 1.78
N LEU A 125 -1.93 -9.49 2.57
CA LEU A 125 -1.34 -10.83 2.72
C LEU A 125 -2.26 -11.83 2.04
N ILE A 126 -1.74 -12.59 1.09
CA ILE A 126 -2.43 -13.68 0.39
C ILE A 126 -1.75 -15.00 0.79
N THR A 127 -2.54 -15.96 1.22
CA THR A 127 -2.12 -17.33 1.51
C THR A 127 -2.98 -18.30 0.70
N ASP A 128 -2.74 -19.60 0.81
CA ASP A 128 -3.61 -20.60 0.17
C ASP A 128 -5.02 -20.69 0.80
N SER A 129 -5.25 -20.09 1.96
CA SER A 129 -6.50 -20.24 2.73
C SER A 129 -7.26 -18.94 2.96
N PHE A 130 -6.59 -17.80 2.96
CA PHE A 130 -7.22 -16.50 3.22
C PHE A 130 -6.47 -15.33 2.59
N ILE A 131 -7.17 -14.21 2.48
CA ILE A 131 -6.61 -12.91 2.16
C ILE A 131 -6.90 -11.97 3.32
N LEU A 132 -5.84 -11.35 3.84
CA LEU A 132 -5.94 -10.27 4.82
C LEU A 132 -5.57 -8.95 4.17
N TYR A 133 -6.45 -7.98 4.28
CA TYR A 133 -6.26 -6.60 3.83
C TYR A 133 -6.15 -5.69 5.03
N LEU A 134 -5.20 -4.77 5.00
CA LEU A 134 -5.02 -3.72 6.00
C LEU A 134 -5.01 -2.36 5.33
N LYS A 135 -5.64 -1.38 5.96
CA LYS A 135 -5.69 0.00 5.47
C LYS A 135 -5.62 1.01 6.59
N LEU A 136 -4.70 1.96 6.48
CA LEU A 136 -4.60 3.18 7.28
C LEU A 136 -4.50 4.37 6.34
N GLY A 137 -5.43 5.32 6.45
CA GLY A 137 -5.44 6.55 5.65
C GLY A 137 -6.08 6.41 4.27
N GLU A 138 -5.62 7.22 3.34
CA GLU A 138 -6.13 7.35 1.97
C GLU A 138 -5.58 6.28 1.03
N GLY A 139 -5.89 6.38 -0.26
CA GLY A 139 -5.61 5.34 -1.23
C GLY A 139 -6.67 4.23 -1.25
N GLY A 140 -6.40 3.14 -1.96
CA GLY A 140 -7.41 2.09 -2.16
C GLY A 140 -6.86 0.70 -2.35
N ILE A 141 -7.70 -0.27 -2.01
CA ILE A 141 -7.51 -1.69 -2.34
C ILE A 141 -8.76 -2.15 -3.09
N VAL A 142 -8.56 -2.58 -4.32
CA VAL A 142 -9.61 -3.11 -5.19
C VAL A 142 -9.35 -4.58 -5.45
N LEU A 143 -10.34 -5.40 -5.17
CA LEU A 143 -10.39 -6.81 -5.53
C LEU A 143 -11.21 -6.97 -6.80
N LYS A 144 -10.68 -7.67 -7.79
CA LYS A 144 -11.42 -8.27 -8.90
C LYS A 144 -11.57 -9.76 -8.62
N SER A 145 -12.80 -10.25 -8.55
CA SER A 145 -13.13 -11.66 -8.51
C SER A 145 -14.16 -11.94 -9.60
N LYS A 146 -13.87 -12.89 -10.47
CA LYS A 146 -14.66 -13.14 -11.69
C LYS A 146 -14.74 -11.84 -12.53
N ASP A 147 -15.94 -11.32 -12.75
CA ASP A 147 -16.18 -10.08 -13.49
C ASP A 147 -16.61 -8.90 -12.57
N GLU A 148 -16.50 -9.07 -11.25
CA GLU A 148 -16.91 -8.06 -10.29
C GLU A 148 -15.72 -7.33 -9.67
N TYR A 149 -15.90 -6.02 -9.46
CA TYR A 149 -14.94 -5.13 -8.79
C TYR A 149 -15.49 -4.68 -7.44
N LYS A 150 -14.66 -4.81 -6.42
CA LYS A 150 -15.00 -4.40 -5.05
C LYS A 150 -13.89 -3.55 -4.45
N VAL A 151 -14.24 -2.37 -3.95
CA VAL A 151 -13.37 -1.67 -3.00
C VAL A 151 -13.45 -2.41 -1.67
N VAL A 152 -12.33 -3.00 -1.24
CA VAL A 152 -12.33 -3.92 -0.09
C VAL A 152 -12.56 -3.19 1.22
N ILE A 153 -11.92 -2.04 1.41
CA ILE A 153 -12.06 -1.23 2.62
C ILE A 153 -12.30 0.22 2.20
N ASN A 154 -13.48 0.76 2.55
CA ASN A 154 -13.80 2.16 2.27
C ASN A 154 -12.97 3.09 3.15
N THR A 155 -12.61 4.26 2.62
CA THR A 155 -11.95 5.31 3.41
C THR A 155 -12.94 5.89 4.43
N ARG A 156 -12.48 6.17 5.63
CA ARG A 156 -13.27 6.89 6.64
C ARG A 156 -13.43 8.34 6.21
N ASN A 157 -14.63 8.89 6.39
CA ASN A 157 -14.87 10.32 6.17
C ASN A 157 -14.42 11.12 7.39
N ASN A 158 -13.10 11.25 7.58
CA ASN A 158 -12.51 12.03 8.65
C ASN A 158 -12.08 13.40 8.12
N LEU A 159 -12.01 14.40 9.02
CA LEU A 159 -11.47 15.74 8.71
C LEU A 159 -9.95 15.73 8.49
N THR A 160 -9.27 14.69 8.97
CA THR A 160 -7.83 14.50 8.85
C THR A 160 -7.54 13.08 8.37
N VAL A 161 -6.47 12.93 7.61
CA VAL A 161 -6.00 11.62 7.15
C VAL A 161 -5.40 10.84 8.32
N ASP A 162 -5.91 9.62 8.54
CA ASP A 162 -5.31 8.69 9.50
C ASP A 162 -3.93 8.27 8.98
N SER A 163 -2.89 8.37 9.81
CA SER A 163 -1.51 8.05 9.40
C SER A 163 -0.65 7.65 10.59
N LEU A 164 0.32 6.78 10.39
CA LEU A 164 1.36 6.53 11.38
C LEU A 164 2.11 7.84 11.67
N GLY A 165 2.50 8.05 12.92
CA GLY A 165 3.20 9.27 13.35
C GLY A 165 2.84 9.72 14.74
N ARG A 166 1.63 9.44 15.20
CA ARG A 166 1.18 9.63 16.58
C ARG A 166 1.12 8.28 17.29
N GLU A 167 1.00 8.31 18.59
CA GLU A 167 0.85 7.10 19.39
C GLU A 167 -0.60 6.62 19.37
N GLY A 168 -0.79 5.32 19.17
CA GLY A 168 -2.12 4.70 19.19
C GLY A 168 -2.85 4.71 17.86
N GLU A 169 -2.22 5.13 16.77
CA GLU A 169 -2.78 5.10 15.40
C GLU A 169 -3.06 3.68 14.91
N TYR A 170 -2.48 2.65 15.54
CA TYR A 170 -2.83 1.26 15.26
C TYR A 170 -4.34 0.97 15.36
N ARG A 171 -5.09 1.72 16.18
CA ARG A 171 -6.56 1.59 16.30
C ARG A 171 -7.31 2.02 15.05
N HIS A 172 -6.67 2.82 14.20
CA HIS A 172 -7.22 3.30 12.95
C HIS A 172 -6.87 2.39 11.77
N ILE A 173 -5.96 1.43 11.94
CA ILE A 173 -5.68 0.42 10.91
C ILE A 173 -6.90 -0.49 10.78
N MET A 174 -7.66 -0.27 9.71
CA MET A 174 -8.82 -1.08 9.34
C MET A 174 -8.35 -2.39 8.71
N TYR A 175 -9.18 -3.43 8.78
CA TYR A 175 -8.91 -4.69 8.14
C TYR A 175 -10.15 -5.30 7.47
N SER A 176 -9.90 -6.14 6.47
CA SER A 176 -10.84 -7.13 5.94
C SER A 176 -10.13 -8.47 5.87
N LEU A 177 -10.82 -9.55 6.22
CA LEU A 177 -10.28 -10.91 6.21
C LEU A 177 -11.28 -11.80 5.47
N GLU A 178 -10.86 -12.35 4.34
CA GLU A 178 -11.68 -13.14 3.44
C GLU A 178 -11.06 -14.54 3.26
N LYS A 179 -11.88 -15.57 3.19
CA LYS A 179 -11.44 -16.91 2.79
C LYS A 179 -11.30 -16.95 1.28
N ILE A 180 -10.31 -17.69 0.81
CA ILE A 180 -10.19 -17.98 -0.61
C ILE A 180 -11.03 -19.21 -0.93
N GLU A 181 -11.86 -19.11 -1.97
CA GLU A 181 -12.57 -20.27 -2.53
C GLU A 181 -11.65 -21.04 -3.47
N GLU A 182 -11.78 -22.38 -3.49
CA GLU A 182 -10.98 -23.20 -4.40
C GLU A 182 -11.24 -22.81 -5.86
N ASN A 183 -10.16 -22.63 -6.63
CA ASN A 183 -10.18 -22.24 -8.03
C ASN A 183 -10.73 -20.82 -8.34
N GLU A 184 -10.81 -19.94 -7.35
CA GLU A 184 -11.18 -18.56 -7.58
C GLU A 184 -10.03 -17.81 -8.28
N SER A 185 -10.32 -17.25 -9.45
CA SER A 185 -9.39 -16.32 -10.11
C SER A 185 -9.60 -14.93 -9.56
N ILE A 186 -8.60 -14.41 -8.86
CA ILE A 186 -8.62 -13.09 -8.27
C ILE A 186 -7.48 -12.23 -8.82
N SER A 187 -7.71 -10.93 -8.86
CA SER A 187 -6.66 -9.93 -9.04
C SER A 187 -6.87 -8.79 -8.04
N ILE A 188 -5.80 -8.25 -7.50
CA ILE A 188 -5.86 -7.20 -6.50
C ILE A 188 -5.01 -6.02 -6.95
N ALA A 189 -5.55 -4.81 -6.80
CA ALA A 189 -4.82 -3.56 -7.00
C ALA A 189 -4.75 -2.77 -5.70
N LEU A 190 -3.53 -2.42 -5.25
CA LEU A 190 -3.26 -1.48 -4.15
C LEU A 190 -2.69 -0.21 -4.73
N PHE A 191 -3.17 0.95 -4.32
CA PHE A 191 -2.70 2.23 -4.86
C PHE A 191 -2.83 3.37 -3.87
N THR A 192 -1.92 4.35 -3.98
CA THR A 192 -2.00 5.63 -3.26
C THR A 192 -3.09 6.51 -3.85
N ASP A 193 -3.49 7.54 -3.13
CA ASP A 193 -4.57 8.44 -3.54
C ASP A 193 -4.22 9.22 -4.83
N GLY A 194 -2.94 9.46 -5.09
CA GLY A 194 -2.49 10.04 -6.36
C GLY A 194 -2.94 9.27 -7.60
N TYR A 195 -3.16 7.93 -7.49
CA TYR A 195 -3.78 7.16 -8.56
C TYR A 195 -5.30 7.33 -8.58
N SER A 196 -5.98 7.13 -7.44
CA SER A 196 -7.45 7.19 -7.41
C SER A 196 -8.01 8.58 -7.72
N ASN A 197 -7.30 9.64 -7.33
CA ASN A 197 -7.71 11.03 -7.58
C ASN A 197 -7.66 11.43 -9.07
N ALA A 198 -7.06 10.58 -9.93
CA ALA A 198 -7.09 10.78 -11.37
C ALA A 198 -8.46 10.48 -12.00
N PHE A 199 -9.34 9.80 -11.30
CA PHE A 199 -10.60 9.30 -11.83
C PHE A 199 -11.79 10.02 -11.20
N LYS A 200 -12.76 10.43 -12.02
CA LYS A 200 -13.95 11.18 -11.57
C LYS A 200 -14.88 10.37 -10.68
N ASN A 201 -14.90 9.06 -10.85
CA ASN A 201 -15.76 8.14 -10.13
C ASN A 201 -15.15 6.74 -10.06
N LYS A 202 -15.77 5.86 -9.27
CA LYS A 202 -15.31 4.47 -9.10
C LYS A 202 -15.34 3.66 -10.40
N LEU A 203 -16.26 3.91 -11.30
CA LEU A 203 -16.36 3.18 -12.56
C LEU A 203 -15.16 3.48 -13.46
N ASP A 204 -14.74 4.75 -13.57
CA ASP A 204 -13.56 5.13 -14.35
C ASP A 204 -12.29 4.50 -13.75
N LEU A 205 -12.17 4.44 -12.42
CA LEU A 205 -11.08 3.75 -11.74
C LEU A 205 -11.07 2.25 -12.07
N PHE A 206 -12.22 1.58 -11.98
CA PHE A 206 -12.34 0.15 -12.30
C PHE A 206 -12.02 -0.14 -13.76
N ASN A 207 -12.47 0.71 -14.68
CA ASN A 207 -12.15 0.60 -16.11
C ASN A 207 -10.65 0.72 -16.37
N SER A 208 -9.95 1.61 -15.67
CA SER A 208 -8.50 1.73 -15.76
C SER A 208 -7.78 0.49 -15.25
N ILE A 209 -8.20 -0.06 -14.11
CA ILE A 209 -7.68 -1.31 -13.56
C ILE A 209 -7.94 -2.46 -14.55
N GLU A 210 -9.18 -2.59 -15.05
CA GLU A 210 -9.55 -3.62 -16.03
C GLU A 210 -8.70 -3.56 -17.27
N SER A 211 -8.53 -2.37 -17.86
CA SER A 211 -7.71 -2.18 -19.06
C SER A 211 -6.26 -2.65 -18.84
N THR A 212 -5.72 -2.38 -17.65
CA THR A 212 -4.36 -2.80 -17.28
C THR A 212 -4.27 -4.31 -17.14
N LEU A 213 -5.25 -4.95 -16.47
CA LEU A 213 -5.31 -6.40 -16.29
C LEU A 213 -5.51 -7.13 -17.62
N GLN A 214 -6.38 -6.61 -18.50
CA GLN A 214 -6.59 -7.17 -19.84
C GLN A 214 -5.31 -7.11 -20.68
N GLU A 215 -4.61 -5.98 -20.70
CA GLU A 215 -3.35 -5.85 -21.44
C GLU A 215 -2.28 -6.79 -20.86
N TYR A 216 -2.22 -6.93 -19.54
CA TYR A 216 -1.31 -7.85 -18.85
C TYR A 216 -1.56 -9.32 -19.26
N ASN A 217 -2.82 -9.73 -19.34
CA ASN A 217 -3.23 -11.11 -19.61
C ASN A 217 -3.31 -11.47 -21.10
N LYS A 218 -3.30 -10.47 -22.00
CA LYS A 218 -3.50 -10.66 -23.45
C LYS A 218 -2.44 -11.53 -24.11
N SER A 219 -1.16 -11.33 -23.79
CA SER A 219 -0.04 -12.11 -24.31
C SER A 219 1.25 -11.81 -23.55
N ILE A 220 2.27 -12.66 -23.71
CA ILE A 220 3.61 -12.42 -23.15
C ILE A 220 4.20 -11.10 -23.67
N PHE A 221 4.02 -10.78 -24.94
CA PHE A 221 4.50 -9.53 -25.54
C PHE A 221 3.78 -8.31 -24.98
N SER A 222 2.46 -8.38 -24.80
CA SER A 222 1.68 -7.32 -24.18
C SER A 222 2.11 -7.07 -22.72
N ARG A 223 2.33 -8.14 -21.98
CA ARG A 223 2.84 -8.08 -20.59
C ARG A 223 4.21 -7.39 -20.55
N PHE A 224 5.15 -7.82 -21.38
CA PHE A 224 6.47 -7.20 -21.46
C PHE A 224 6.39 -5.71 -21.83
N ARG A 225 5.56 -5.36 -22.81
CA ARG A 225 5.32 -3.97 -23.20
C ARG A 225 4.75 -3.17 -22.02
N LEU A 226 3.71 -3.69 -21.36
CA LEU A 226 3.05 -3.03 -20.22
C LEU A 226 4.06 -2.74 -19.11
N VAL A 227 4.84 -3.73 -18.67
CA VAL A 227 5.87 -3.56 -17.62
C VAL A 227 6.82 -2.42 -17.95
N ASN A 228 7.22 -2.28 -19.23
CA ASN A 228 8.17 -1.24 -19.65
C ASN A 228 7.54 0.14 -19.89
N THR A 229 6.22 0.21 -20.14
CA THR A 229 5.57 1.48 -20.53
C THR A 229 4.60 2.01 -19.49
N TYR A 230 4.21 1.23 -18.48
CA TYR A 230 3.23 1.62 -17.49
C TYR A 230 3.66 2.86 -16.68
N VAL A 231 4.96 2.98 -16.41
CA VAL A 231 5.54 4.19 -15.79
C VAL A 231 5.23 5.46 -16.60
N ASN A 232 5.25 5.39 -17.93
CA ASN A 232 4.91 6.53 -18.78
C ASN A 232 3.43 6.93 -18.65
N TYR A 233 2.55 5.94 -18.52
CA TYR A 233 1.13 6.17 -18.24
C TYR A 233 0.93 6.86 -16.89
N LEU A 234 1.56 6.37 -15.82
CA LEU A 234 1.49 6.99 -14.49
C LEU A 234 2.07 8.41 -14.48
N ASN A 235 3.20 8.64 -15.15
CA ASN A 235 3.77 9.97 -15.31
C ASN A 235 2.82 10.93 -16.05
N SER A 236 2.10 10.44 -17.06
CA SER A 236 1.09 11.23 -17.78
C SER A 236 -0.08 11.61 -16.88
N ILE A 237 -0.56 10.68 -16.05
CA ILE A 237 -1.60 10.94 -15.04
C ILE A 237 -1.12 12.01 -14.05
N SER A 238 0.04 11.82 -13.46
CA SER A 238 0.60 12.78 -12.51
C SER A 238 0.78 14.15 -13.15
N LYS A 239 1.37 14.24 -14.34
CA LYS A 239 1.63 15.52 -15.01
C LYS A 239 0.37 16.29 -15.37
N ASN A 240 -0.66 15.60 -15.85
CA ASN A 240 -1.80 16.25 -16.50
C ASN A 240 -3.05 16.32 -15.60
N ILE A 241 -3.12 15.54 -14.50
CA ILE A 241 -4.35 15.41 -13.73
C ILE A 241 -4.11 15.66 -12.23
N THR A 242 -3.32 14.82 -11.56
CA THR A 242 -3.24 14.84 -10.09
C THR A 242 -2.10 15.68 -9.55
N HIS A 243 -1.02 15.81 -10.30
CA HIS A 243 0.24 16.43 -9.89
C HIS A 243 0.92 15.75 -8.69
N ASP A 244 0.37 14.64 -8.19
CA ASP A 244 0.83 13.92 -7.00
C ASP A 244 1.75 12.74 -7.33
N ASP A 245 2.44 12.24 -6.31
CA ASP A 245 3.12 10.97 -6.36
C ASP A 245 2.08 9.86 -6.63
N ILE A 246 2.45 8.85 -7.40
CA ILE A 246 1.54 7.75 -7.72
C ILE A 246 2.28 6.45 -7.52
N SER A 247 1.73 5.61 -6.66
CA SER A 247 2.18 4.24 -6.46
C SER A 247 1.02 3.26 -6.63
N ILE A 248 1.26 2.19 -7.38
CA ILE A 248 0.29 1.11 -7.59
C ILE A 248 0.98 -0.24 -7.70
N VAL A 249 0.35 -1.24 -7.11
CA VAL A 249 0.75 -2.66 -7.22
C VAL A 249 -0.46 -3.46 -7.67
N PHE A 250 -0.28 -4.27 -8.70
CA PHE A 250 -1.21 -5.32 -9.11
C PHE A 250 -0.65 -6.67 -8.70
N ILE A 251 -1.52 -7.52 -8.16
CA ILE A 251 -1.31 -8.93 -7.89
C ILE A 251 -2.26 -9.67 -8.83
N VAL A 252 -1.71 -10.48 -9.76
CA VAL A 252 -2.45 -11.08 -10.90
C VAL A 252 -2.23 -12.58 -10.95
#